data_30bd8dee42b7cba97ac64befbbf2aadc
#
_entry.id   30bd8dee42b7cba97ac64befbbf2aadc
#
_cell.length_a   1.000
_cell.length_b   1.000
_cell.length_c   1.000
_cell.angle_alpha   90.00
_cell.angle_beta   90.00
_cell.angle_gamma   90.00
#
_symmetry.space_group_name_H-M   'P 1'
#
loop_
_entity.id
_entity.type
_entity.pdbx_description
1 polymer ?
#
loop_
_entity_poly.entity_id
_entity_poly.type
_entity_poly.pdbx_seq_one_letter_code
_entity_poly.pdbx_strand_id
1 'polypeptide(L)'
;GQFVVWITTWVLVIKGVIPLWAGFIISTISTMNAYLPSHAGQHGHLSGKHKHLNWINPLVGQISLIPLSQSHEVLRATHMKHHAHTNDPEKDPDYYHTHVDGWLQAAIEVNKQTGDGRLAKMVEELAEDDPKFAESMQKGGNVSMLFLIANMIAAVTFPLETLLLWWLPRKIATSYLGIVFSHEPHKQLP
;
A
#
# COMPACT_ATOMS: atom_id res chain seq x y z
N GLY A 1 -4.54 0.98 -16.63
CA GLY A 1 -3.59 0.58 -15.60
C GLY A 1 -4.10 -0.59 -14.76
N GLN A 2 -3.32 -1.01 -13.75
CA GLN A 2 -3.59 -2.23 -12.94
C GLN A 2 -4.93 -2.21 -12.22
N PHE A 3 -5.41 -1.04 -11.77
CA PHE A 3 -6.75 -0.90 -11.22
C PHE A 3 -7.85 -1.34 -12.20
N VAL A 4 -7.74 -0.97 -13.48
CA VAL A 4 -8.71 -1.38 -14.51
C VAL A 4 -8.70 -2.91 -14.70
N VAL A 5 -7.51 -3.52 -14.73
CA VAL A 5 -7.37 -4.99 -14.79
C VAL A 5 -8.05 -5.63 -13.58
N TRP A 6 -7.78 -5.13 -12.38
CA TRP A 6 -8.34 -5.66 -11.14
C TRP A 6 -9.88 -5.56 -11.10
N ILE A 7 -10.47 -4.39 -11.39
CA ILE A 7 -11.93 -4.23 -11.36
C ILE A 7 -12.62 -5.03 -12.49
N THR A 8 -11.99 -5.12 -13.68
CA THR A 8 -12.50 -5.96 -14.77
C THR A 8 -12.50 -7.43 -14.36
N THR A 9 -11.45 -7.91 -13.68
CA THR A 9 -11.39 -9.28 -13.16
C THR A 9 -12.54 -9.58 -12.22
N TRP A 10 -12.87 -8.67 -11.30
CA TRP A 10 -14.05 -8.80 -10.43
C TRP A 10 -15.34 -8.98 -11.24
N VAL A 11 -15.57 -8.13 -12.23
CA VAL A 11 -16.78 -8.19 -13.07
C VAL A 11 -16.84 -9.52 -13.83
N LEU A 12 -15.73 -10.00 -14.39
CA LEU A 12 -15.68 -11.25 -15.15
C LEU A 12 -15.92 -12.47 -14.27
N VAL A 13 -15.38 -12.49 -13.05
CA VAL A 13 -15.63 -13.58 -12.08
C VAL A 13 -17.08 -13.59 -11.62
N ILE A 14 -17.65 -12.45 -11.21
CA ILE A 14 -19.04 -12.36 -10.75
C ILE A 14 -20.01 -12.77 -11.86
N LYS A 15 -19.71 -12.46 -13.11
CA LYS A 15 -20.51 -12.89 -14.28
C LYS A 15 -20.25 -14.34 -14.71
N GLY A 16 -19.35 -15.06 -14.04
CA GLY A 16 -19.01 -16.44 -14.40
C GLY A 16 -18.27 -16.61 -15.73
N VAL A 17 -17.69 -15.50 -16.28
CA VAL A 17 -16.92 -15.52 -17.54
C VAL A 17 -15.56 -16.20 -17.34
N ILE A 18 -14.92 -15.94 -16.20
CA ILE A 18 -13.67 -16.62 -15.81
C ILE A 18 -13.85 -17.31 -14.45
N PRO A 19 -13.19 -18.45 -14.22
CA PRO A 19 -13.27 -19.14 -12.94
C PRO A 19 -12.54 -18.36 -11.85
N LEU A 20 -12.98 -18.49 -10.60
CA LEU A 20 -12.46 -17.74 -9.45
C LEU A 20 -10.95 -17.91 -9.24
N TRP A 21 -10.38 -19.12 -9.47
CA TRP A 21 -8.93 -19.34 -9.37
C TRP A 21 -8.12 -18.52 -10.38
N ALA A 22 -8.63 -18.34 -11.62
CA ALA A 22 -8.00 -17.50 -12.62
C ALA A 22 -8.10 -16.02 -12.20
N GLY A 23 -9.25 -15.61 -11.69
CA GLY A 23 -9.45 -14.29 -11.08
C GLY A 23 -8.47 -14.00 -9.95
N PHE A 24 -8.23 -14.99 -9.06
CA PHE A 24 -7.24 -14.87 -7.97
C PHE A 24 -5.83 -14.57 -8.50
N ILE A 25 -5.36 -15.32 -9.51
CA ILE A 25 -4.03 -15.13 -10.10
C ILE A 25 -3.92 -13.73 -10.72
N ILE A 26 -4.90 -13.34 -11.55
CA ILE A 26 -4.89 -12.03 -12.22
C ILE A 26 -4.95 -10.89 -11.18
N SER A 27 -5.82 -10.99 -10.18
CA SER A 27 -5.93 -10.00 -9.10
C SER A 27 -4.64 -9.89 -8.30
N THR A 28 -3.97 -11.00 -8.00
CA THR A 28 -2.68 -11.00 -7.28
C THR A 28 -1.61 -10.26 -8.07
N ILE A 29 -1.42 -10.62 -9.34
CA ILE A 29 -0.41 -9.98 -10.20
C ILE A 29 -0.72 -8.48 -10.40
N SER A 30 -1.99 -8.12 -10.64
CA SER A 30 -2.35 -6.71 -10.81
C SER A 30 -2.17 -5.92 -9.52
N THR A 31 -2.46 -6.50 -8.34
CA THR A 31 -2.28 -5.84 -7.05
C THR A 31 -0.79 -5.64 -6.71
N MET A 32 0.07 -6.63 -7.00
CA MET A 32 1.53 -6.48 -6.84
C MET A 32 2.09 -5.31 -7.66
N ASN A 33 1.59 -5.13 -8.89
CA ASN A 33 2.03 -4.04 -9.77
C ASN A 33 1.30 -2.70 -9.53
N ALA A 34 0.26 -2.68 -8.71
CA ALA A 34 -0.54 -1.49 -8.44
C ALA A 34 0.24 -0.42 -7.64
N TYR A 35 1.25 -0.81 -6.87
CA TYR A 35 2.10 0.11 -6.11
C TYR A 35 2.97 0.99 -7.01
N LEU A 36 3.45 0.51 -8.14
CA LEU A 36 4.41 1.24 -9.00
C LEU A 36 3.94 2.63 -9.43
N PRO A 37 2.70 2.83 -9.96
CA PRO A 37 2.22 4.17 -10.28
C PRO A 37 2.06 5.06 -9.04
N SER A 38 1.67 4.50 -7.89
CA SER A 38 1.60 5.24 -6.64
C SER A 38 2.96 5.72 -6.18
N HIS A 39 3.97 4.86 -6.22
CA HIS A 39 5.35 5.20 -5.86
C HIS A 39 5.89 6.34 -6.76
N ALA A 40 5.69 6.25 -8.09
CA ALA A 40 6.03 7.35 -8.99
C ALA A 40 5.28 8.66 -8.65
N GLY A 41 4.01 8.57 -8.24
CA GLY A 41 3.22 9.71 -7.78
C GLY A 41 3.71 10.30 -6.45
N GLN A 42 4.18 9.47 -5.52
CA GLN A 42 4.76 9.91 -4.23
C GLN A 42 5.99 10.82 -4.46
N HIS A 43 6.79 10.51 -5.46
CA HIS A 43 7.94 11.31 -5.89
C HIS A 43 7.58 12.46 -6.84
N GLY A 44 6.32 12.63 -7.23
CA GLY A 44 5.89 13.66 -8.17
C GLY A 44 6.28 13.41 -9.63
N HIS A 45 6.71 12.20 -9.98
CA HIS A 45 7.26 11.87 -11.31
C HIS A 45 6.20 11.80 -12.42
N LEU A 46 4.91 11.58 -12.08
CA LEU A 46 3.85 11.46 -13.09
C LEU A 46 3.55 12.78 -13.81
N SER A 47 3.68 13.91 -13.11
CA SER A 47 3.53 15.24 -13.71
C SER A 47 4.78 15.72 -14.46
N GLY A 48 5.93 15.10 -14.22
CA GLY A 48 7.21 15.48 -14.79
C GLY A 48 7.53 16.96 -14.52
N LYS A 49 7.90 17.70 -15.57
CA LYS A 49 8.21 19.15 -15.48
C LYS A 49 6.97 20.05 -15.50
N HIS A 50 5.78 19.50 -15.67
CA HIS A 50 4.54 20.26 -15.88
C HIS A 50 3.81 20.52 -14.54
N LYS A 51 4.17 21.59 -13.85
CA LYS A 51 3.60 21.96 -12.53
C LYS A 51 2.06 22.02 -12.52
N HIS A 52 1.41 22.41 -13.61
CA HIS A 52 -0.05 22.46 -13.73
C HIS A 52 -0.70 21.06 -13.72
N LEU A 53 0.09 20.00 -13.91
CA LEU A 53 -0.35 18.61 -13.85
C LEU A 53 -0.04 17.93 -12.51
N ASN A 54 0.44 18.66 -11.48
CA ASN A 54 0.80 18.07 -10.19
C ASN A 54 -0.35 17.31 -9.51
N TRP A 55 -1.60 17.67 -9.80
CA TRP A 55 -2.79 16.98 -9.31
C TRP A 55 -2.91 15.53 -9.80
N ILE A 56 -2.22 15.16 -10.89
CA ILE A 56 -2.20 13.79 -11.43
C ILE A 56 -1.49 12.85 -10.46
N ASN A 57 -0.45 13.30 -9.76
CA ASN A 57 0.33 12.48 -8.85
C ASN A 57 -0.54 11.84 -7.74
N PRO A 58 -1.26 12.60 -6.90
CA PRO A 58 -2.11 12.01 -5.88
C PRO A 58 -3.32 11.28 -6.48
N LEU A 59 -3.90 11.74 -7.59
CA LEU A 59 -5.05 11.10 -8.21
C LEU A 59 -4.70 9.69 -8.72
N VAL A 60 -3.69 9.57 -9.57
CA VAL A 60 -3.25 8.28 -10.12
C VAL A 60 -2.69 7.41 -9.00
N GLY A 61 -1.93 8.01 -8.08
CA GLY A 61 -1.42 7.33 -6.89
C GLY A 61 -2.53 6.67 -6.07
N GLN A 62 -3.60 7.41 -5.76
CA GLN A 62 -4.73 6.89 -4.98
C GLN A 62 -5.53 5.83 -5.74
N ILE A 63 -5.84 6.06 -7.02
CA ILE A 63 -6.59 5.08 -7.83
C ILE A 63 -5.83 3.75 -7.93
N SER A 64 -4.51 3.81 -8.12
CA SER A 64 -3.69 2.60 -8.23
C SER A 64 -3.63 1.80 -6.92
N LEU A 65 -3.78 2.45 -5.76
CA LEU A 65 -3.74 1.82 -4.44
C LEU A 65 -5.08 1.20 -3.98
N ILE A 66 -6.16 1.34 -4.73
CA ILE A 66 -7.47 0.75 -4.35
C ILE A 66 -7.36 -0.76 -4.11
N PRO A 67 -6.71 -1.57 -4.98
CA PRO A 67 -6.55 -3.01 -4.73
C PRO A 67 -5.76 -3.32 -3.45
N LEU A 68 -4.83 -2.45 -3.05
CA LEU A 68 -4.06 -2.57 -1.82
C LEU A 68 -4.80 -2.04 -0.58
N SER A 69 -5.93 -1.35 -0.75
CA SER A 69 -6.66 -0.66 0.32
C SER A 69 -5.77 0.30 1.12
N GLN A 70 -4.91 1.04 0.43
CA GLN A 70 -3.95 1.95 1.03
C GLN A 70 -4.26 3.41 0.64
N SER A 71 -3.92 4.34 1.53
CA SER A 71 -3.99 5.77 1.26
C SER A 71 -2.70 6.26 0.63
N HIS A 72 -2.81 6.98 -0.50
CA HIS A 72 -1.65 7.61 -1.14
C HIS A 72 -1.01 8.68 -0.23
N GLU A 73 -1.81 9.43 0.52
CA GLU A 73 -1.31 10.46 1.45
C GLU A 73 -0.49 9.83 2.57
N VAL A 74 -0.98 8.75 3.20
CA VAL A 74 -0.23 8.02 4.22
C VAL A 74 1.07 7.48 3.64
N LEU A 75 1.00 6.71 2.55
CA LEU A 75 2.20 6.10 1.96
C LEU A 75 3.21 7.16 1.51
N ARG A 76 2.76 8.27 0.92
CA ARG A 76 3.65 9.35 0.54
C ARG A 76 4.35 9.97 1.76
N ALA A 77 3.60 10.25 2.82
CA ALA A 77 4.16 10.87 4.02
C ALA A 77 5.16 9.95 4.73
N THR A 78 4.82 8.67 4.94
CA THR A 78 5.73 7.69 5.55
C THR A 78 6.94 7.42 4.67
N HIS A 79 6.77 7.29 3.36
CA HIS A 79 7.86 7.07 2.40
C HIS A 79 8.85 8.26 2.35
N MET A 80 8.36 9.51 2.41
CA MET A 80 9.25 10.67 2.49
C MET A 80 9.97 10.74 3.84
N LYS A 81 9.36 10.31 4.94
CA LYS A 81 10.05 10.16 6.25
C LYS A 81 11.11 9.07 6.20
N HIS A 82 10.81 7.92 5.58
CA HIS A 82 11.79 6.87 5.33
C HIS A 82 13.01 7.40 4.57
N HIS A 83 12.83 8.13 3.46
CA HIS A 83 13.96 8.73 2.73
C HIS A 83 14.76 9.75 3.54
N ALA A 84 14.10 10.49 4.43
CA ALA A 84 14.78 11.49 5.26
C ALA A 84 15.53 10.87 6.45
N HIS A 85 15.12 9.69 6.91
CA HIS A 85 15.61 9.06 8.14
C HIS A 85 15.94 7.56 7.95
N THR A 86 16.34 7.17 6.74
CA THR A 86 16.64 5.77 6.40
C THR A 86 17.54 5.12 7.45
N ASN A 87 17.14 3.95 7.94
CA ASN A 87 17.81 3.16 8.98
C ASN A 87 17.79 3.76 10.40
N ASP A 88 17.05 4.81 10.66
CA ASP A 88 16.86 5.35 12.00
C ASP A 88 15.77 4.55 12.75
N PRO A 89 16.08 3.85 13.84
CA PRO A 89 15.10 3.00 14.54
C PRO A 89 13.93 3.77 15.17
N GLU A 90 14.06 5.10 15.39
CA GLU A 90 13.04 5.93 16.01
C GLU A 90 12.23 6.74 15.00
N LYS A 91 12.77 6.98 13.79
CA LYS A 91 12.18 7.91 12.81
C LYS A 91 11.87 7.31 11.44
N ASP A 92 12.42 6.12 11.14
CA ASP A 92 12.16 5.43 9.88
C ASP A 92 10.94 4.53 9.99
N PRO A 93 9.80 4.85 9.34
CA PRO A 93 8.60 4.03 9.39
C PRO A 93 8.80 2.60 8.84
N ASP A 94 9.82 2.39 8.02
CA ASP A 94 10.11 1.08 7.39
C ASP A 94 11.13 0.25 8.19
N TYR A 95 11.73 0.80 9.25
CA TYR A 95 12.83 0.18 10.00
C TYR A 95 12.58 -1.28 10.39
N TYR A 96 11.40 -1.59 10.94
CA TYR A 96 11.12 -2.90 11.53
C TYR A 96 11.00 -4.05 10.54
N HIS A 97 10.74 -3.79 9.26
CA HIS A 97 10.71 -4.83 8.25
C HIS A 97 11.89 -4.80 7.28
N THR A 98 12.70 -3.74 7.35
CA THR A 98 13.96 -3.66 6.62
C THR A 98 15.12 -4.35 7.37
N HIS A 99 15.11 -4.24 8.72
CA HIS A 99 16.19 -4.75 9.61
C HIS A 99 15.82 -6.10 10.24
N VAL A 100 15.60 -7.11 9.41
CA VAL A 100 15.25 -8.47 9.84
C VAL A 100 16.02 -9.51 9.04
N ASP A 101 16.14 -10.73 9.59
CA ASP A 101 16.85 -11.83 8.98
C ASP A 101 15.97 -12.57 7.95
N GLY A 102 16.15 -12.21 6.68
CA GLY A 102 15.59 -12.94 5.54
C GLY A 102 14.14 -12.59 5.18
N TRP A 103 13.76 -13.05 4.01
CA TRP A 103 12.50 -12.69 3.32
C TRP A 103 11.25 -13.08 4.10
N LEU A 104 11.25 -14.24 4.75
CA LEU A 104 10.09 -14.69 5.51
C LEU A 104 9.80 -13.76 6.68
N GLN A 105 10.85 -13.35 7.41
CA GLN A 105 10.73 -12.41 8.51
C GLN A 105 10.26 -11.04 8.02
N ALA A 106 10.83 -10.53 6.92
CA ALA A 106 10.39 -9.28 6.29
C ALA A 106 8.90 -9.33 5.90
N ALA A 107 8.45 -10.42 5.26
CA ALA A 107 7.03 -10.61 4.92
C ALA A 107 6.11 -10.66 6.14
N ILE A 108 6.56 -11.27 7.24
CA ILE A 108 5.81 -11.32 8.50
C ILE A 108 5.73 -9.92 9.10
N GLU A 109 6.84 -9.22 9.25
CA GLU A 109 6.90 -7.91 9.90
C GLU A 109 6.10 -6.84 9.14
N VAL A 110 6.20 -6.75 7.81
CA VAL A 110 5.40 -5.79 7.03
C VAL A 110 3.89 -6.03 7.18
N ASN A 111 3.46 -7.28 7.37
CA ASN A 111 2.04 -7.60 7.61
C ASN A 111 1.61 -7.37 9.06
N LYS A 112 2.53 -7.42 10.04
CA LYS A 112 2.25 -7.10 11.45
C LYS A 112 2.21 -5.60 11.71
N GLN A 113 2.94 -4.81 10.95
CA GLN A 113 3.13 -3.37 11.16
C GLN A 113 1.84 -2.58 11.39
N THR A 114 0.75 -3.04 10.76
CA THR A 114 -0.59 -2.45 10.91
C THR A 114 -1.35 -2.93 12.16
N GLY A 115 -0.81 -3.90 12.91
CA GLY A 115 -1.54 -4.56 14.00
C GLY A 115 -0.87 -4.52 15.38
N ASP A 116 0.44 -4.30 15.49
CA ASP A 116 1.17 -4.37 16.76
C ASP A 116 1.36 -3.01 17.48
N GLY A 117 0.87 -1.93 16.88
CA GLY A 117 0.92 -0.59 17.49
C GLY A 117 2.26 0.14 17.40
N ARG A 118 3.37 -0.53 17.01
CA ARG A 118 4.70 0.11 16.90
C ARG A 118 4.71 1.24 15.88
N LEU A 119 4.18 0.98 14.68
CA LEU A 119 4.06 2.00 13.65
C LEU A 119 3.11 3.12 14.08
N ALA A 120 2.00 2.78 14.75
CA ALA A 120 1.05 3.78 15.25
C ALA A 120 1.72 4.72 16.24
N LYS A 121 2.51 4.20 17.20
CA LYS A 121 3.26 5.01 18.16
C LYS A 121 4.29 5.92 17.48
N MET A 122 5.09 5.38 16.56
CA MET A 122 6.05 6.17 15.79
C MET A 122 5.36 7.27 14.97
N VAL A 123 4.23 6.96 14.33
CA VAL A 123 3.43 7.94 13.58
C VAL A 123 2.89 9.04 14.49
N GLU A 124 2.46 8.71 15.70
CA GLU A 124 2.01 9.70 16.71
C GLU A 124 3.16 10.62 17.11
N GLU A 125 4.33 10.08 17.47
CA GLU A 125 5.53 10.85 17.82
C GLU A 125 6.00 11.75 16.67
N LEU A 126 6.03 11.23 15.43
CA LEU A 126 6.39 12.04 14.25
C LEU A 126 5.35 13.13 13.95
N ALA A 127 4.07 12.90 14.26
CA ALA A 127 3.00 13.87 14.04
C ALA A 127 3.03 15.03 15.05
N GLU A 128 3.53 14.81 16.26
CA GLU A 128 3.74 15.89 17.25
C GLU A 128 4.75 16.93 16.77
N ASP A 129 5.80 16.47 16.08
CA ASP A 129 6.89 17.32 15.62
C ASP A 129 6.66 17.94 14.21
N ASP A 130 5.76 17.35 13.42
CA ASP A 130 5.52 17.74 12.02
C ASP A 130 4.02 17.90 11.70
N PRO A 131 3.46 19.13 11.76
CA PRO A 131 2.05 19.38 11.48
C PRO A 131 1.60 18.97 10.06
N LYS A 132 2.50 19.00 9.07
CA LYS A 132 2.17 18.54 7.69
C LYS A 132 2.06 17.03 7.61
N PHE A 133 2.93 16.34 8.33
CA PHE A 133 2.84 14.90 8.47
C PHE A 133 1.55 14.51 9.18
N ALA A 134 1.19 15.18 10.29
CA ALA A 134 -0.06 14.98 11.01
C ALA A 134 -1.29 15.16 10.10
N GLU A 135 -1.34 16.23 9.30
CA GLU A 135 -2.42 16.49 8.35
C GLU A 135 -2.55 15.38 7.31
N SER A 136 -1.43 14.88 6.78
CA SER A 136 -1.42 13.78 5.81
C SER A 136 -1.92 12.47 6.44
N MET A 137 -1.54 12.19 7.70
CA MET A 137 -2.03 11.02 8.44
C MET A 137 -3.54 11.10 8.69
N GLN A 138 -4.05 12.26 9.06
CA GLN A 138 -5.49 12.47 9.29
C GLN A 138 -6.30 12.30 7.99
N LYS A 139 -5.86 12.92 6.88
CA LYS A 139 -6.50 12.76 5.57
C LYS A 139 -6.49 11.30 5.12
N GLY A 140 -5.36 10.64 5.29
CA GLY A 140 -5.20 9.25 4.94
C GLY A 140 -6.02 8.30 5.80
N GLY A 141 -6.22 8.61 7.08
CA GLY A 141 -7.09 7.88 7.99
C GLY A 141 -8.54 7.83 7.50
N ASN A 142 -9.05 8.95 6.97
CA ASN A 142 -10.39 9.00 6.37
C ASN A 142 -10.51 8.08 5.15
N VAL A 143 -9.49 8.05 4.29
CA VAL A 143 -9.43 7.13 3.14
C VAL A 143 -9.36 5.67 3.59
N SER A 144 -8.58 5.37 4.61
CA SER A 144 -8.49 4.02 5.19
C SER A 144 -9.82 3.55 5.77
N MET A 145 -10.58 4.44 6.40
CA MET A 145 -11.94 4.15 6.88
C MET A 145 -12.89 3.81 5.73
N LEU A 146 -12.84 4.55 4.61
CA LEU A 146 -13.63 4.23 3.42
C LEU A 146 -13.29 2.84 2.87
N PHE A 147 -12.00 2.47 2.84
CA PHE A 147 -11.59 1.12 2.43
C PHE A 147 -12.09 0.04 3.39
N LEU A 148 -12.05 0.29 4.70
CA LEU A 148 -12.61 -0.65 5.69
C LEU A 148 -14.11 -0.90 5.42
N ILE A 149 -14.88 0.16 5.25
CA ILE A 149 -16.32 0.07 4.94
C ILE A 149 -16.55 -0.68 3.62
N ALA A 150 -15.82 -0.33 2.56
CA ALA A 150 -15.94 -1.00 1.25
C ALA A 150 -15.60 -2.49 1.34
N ASN A 151 -14.53 -2.86 2.07
CA ASN A 151 -14.16 -4.25 2.30
C ASN A 151 -15.23 -5.01 3.10
N MET A 152 -15.85 -4.37 4.12
CA MET A 152 -16.93 -4.99 4.89
C MET A 152 -18.16 -5.24 4.03
N ILE A 153 -18.58 -4.25 3.22
CA ILE A 153 -19.70 -4.40 2.29
C ILE A 153 -19.42 -5.52 1.28
N ALA A 154 -18.22 -5.52 0.67
CA ALA A 154 -17.82 -6.55 -0.27
C ALA A 154 -17.80 -7.95 0.38
N ALA A 155 -17.29 -8.08 1.60
CA ALA A 155 -17.21 -9.35 2.33
C ALA A 155 -18.60 -9.91 2.70
N VAL A 156 -19.57 -9.05 2.99
CA VAL A 156 -20.96 -9.47 3.24
C VAL A 156 -21.65 -9.86 1.94
N THR A 157 -21.40 -9.15 0.84
CA THR A 157 -22.10 -9.35 -0.44
C THR A 157 -21.51 -10.49 -1.27
N PHE A 158 -20.17 -10.57 -1.30
CA PHE A 158 -19.37 -11.52 -2.09
C PHE A 158 -18.21 -12.07 -1.26
N PRO A 159 -18.47 -12.91 -0.23
CA PRO A 159 -17.47 -13.32 0.76
C PRO A 159 -16.25 -14.04 0.15
N LEU A 160 -16.48 -14.99 -0.75
CA LEU A 160 -15.42 -15.78 -1.35
C LEU A 160 -14.61 -14.98 -2.38
N GLU A 161 -15.28 -14.19 -3.19
CA GLU A 161 -14.64 -13.29 -4.14
C GLU A 161 -13.82 -12.22 -3.40
N THR A 162 -14.32 -11.66 -2.31
CA THR A 162 -13.58 -10.70 -1.50
C THR A 162 -12.32 -11.32 -0.89
N LEU A 163 -12.43 -12.54 -0.40
CA LEU A 163 -11.27 -13.28 0.11
C LEU A 163 -10.22 -13.49 -0.99
N LEU A 164 -10.62 -13.98 -2.18
CA LEU A 164 -9.70 -14.43 -3.22
C LEU A 164 -9.34 -13.36 -4.26
N LEU A 165 -10.14 -12.30 -4.44
CA LEU A 165 -9.82 -11.24 -5.41
C LEU A 165 -9.31 -9.95 -4.75
N TRP A 166 -9.45 -9.82 -3.42
CA TRP A 166 -9.03 -8.62 -2.71
C TRP A 166 -8.12 -8.93 -1.52
N TRP A 167 -8.61 -9.65 -0.51
CA TRP A 167 -7.90 -9.80 0.76
C TRP A 167 -6.59 -10.59 0.63
N LEU A 168 -6.62 -11.80 0.06
CA LEU A 168 -5.41 -12.61 -0.15
C LEU A 168 -4.44 -11.98 -1.16
N PRO A 169 -4.88 -11.49 -2.33
CA PRO A 169 -4.02 -10.73 -3.24
C PRO A 169 -3.32 -9.55 -2.57
N ARG A 170 -4.03 -8.79 -1.73
CA ARG A 170 -3.44 -7.69 -0.96
C ARG A 170 -2.37 -8.17 0.00
N LYS A 171 -2.60 -9.25 0.75
CA LYS A 171 -1.61 -9.80 1.69
C LYS A 171 -0.35 -10.30 0.97
N ILE A 172 -0.52 -11.00 -0.13
CA ILE A 172 0.60 -11.46 -0.97
C ILE A 172 1.38 -10.26 -1.55
N ALA A 173 0.66 -9.27 -2.10
CA ALA A 173 1.27 -8.07 -2.64
C ALA A 173 2.02 -7.26 -1.57
N THR A 174 1.46 -7.08 -0.37
CA THR A 174 2.13 -6.40 0.74
C THR A 174 3.42 -7.12 1.14
N SER A 175 3.40 -8.46 1.24
CA SER A 175 4.61 -9.25 1.51
C SER A 175 5.67 -9.07 0.42
N TYR A 176 5.26 -9.15 -0.85
CA TYR A 176 6.15 -8.95 -2.00
C TYR A 176 6.78 -7.55 -1.99
N LEU A 177 5.98 -6.50 -1.76
CA LEU A 177 6.45 -5.12 -1.72
C LEU A 177 7.41 -4.87 -0.56
N GLY A 178 7.12 -5.40 0.63
CA GLY A 178 8.01 -5.32 1.78
C GLY A 178 9.36 -5.99 1.53
N ILE A 179 9.39 -7.12 0.83
CA ILE A 179 10.64 -7.80 0.47
C ILE A 179 11.40 -6.99 -0.59
N VAL A 180 10.76 -6.67 -1.72
CA VAL A 180 11.45 -6.17 -2.91
C VAL A 180 11.78 -4.67 -2.82
N PHE A 181 10.90 -3.86 -2.21
CA PHE A 181 11.09 -2.40 -2.17
C PHE A 181 11.69 -1.91 -0.85
N SER A 182 11.55 -2.67 0.24
CA SER A 182 12.06 -2.26 1.53
C SER A 182 13.22 -3.12 2.00
N HIS A 183 13.04 -4.44 2.18
CA HIS A 183 14.07 -5.30 2.75
C HIS A 183 15.31 -5.47 1.85
N GLU A 184 15.13 -5.86 0.58
CA GLU A 184 16.27 -6.13 -0.32
C GLU A 184 17.20 -4.92 -0.55
N PRO A 185 16.71 -3.69 -0.75
CA PRO A 185 17.59 -2.53 -0.90
C PRO A 185 18.38 -2.18 0.36
N HIS A 186 17.90 -2.56 1.56
CA HIS A 186 18.47 -2.14 2.84
C HIS A 186 19.30 -3.20 3.56
N LYS A 187 19.21 -4.47 3.19
CA LYS A 187 19.83 -5.59 3.92
C LYS A 187 21.35 -5.56 4.04
N GLN A 188 22.04 -4.70 3.31
CA GLN A 188 23.51 -4.58 3.33
C GLN A 188 23.98 -3.17 3.69
N LEU A 189 23.06 -2.29 4.08
CA LEU A 189 23.40 -0.93 4.47
C LEU A 189 23.59 -0.87 6.00
N PRO A 190 24.68 -0.21 6.47
CA PRO A 190 24.91 -0.01 7.90
C PRO A 190 23.87 0.93 8.50
#